data_f586b738bd235cb18177a356b2f871cc
#
_entry.id   f586b738bd235cb18177a356b2f871cc
#
_cell.length_a   1.000
_cell.length_b   1.000
_cell.length_c   1.000
_cell.angle_alpha   90.00
_cell.angle_beta   90.00
_cell.angle_gamma   90.00
#
_symmetry.space_group_name_H-M   'P 1'
#
loop_
_entity.id
_entity.type
_entity.pdbx_description
1 polymer ?
#
loop_
_entity_poly.entity_id
_entity_poly.type
_entity_poly.pdbx_seq_one_letter_code
_entity_poly.pdbx_strand_id
1 'polypeptide(L)'
;GVQTVLFRSSNEEKENAVVLCNEALLLPVLHSIPEVVRNVNITMGFPLAQTPVYSFINAILELQTSGYRTDSGRYIYDAVQTVLKHPYTRRLSDKAEPLQRELTKTNRFYPFPSELKKDKFLDILFTPRNGIRELCVYITELLKEVSVLYRQEQESDDIFNQLYRESLFKSFTLVNRLLNLIDNNELQEIG
;
A
#
# COMPACT_ATOMS: atom_id res chain seq x y z
N GLY A 1 -5.73 -4.01 26.84
CA GLY A 1 -6.42 -2.70 26.96
C GLY A 1 -7.83 -2.82 26.40
N VAL A 2 -8.79 -2.17 27.03
CA VAL A 2 -10.17 -2.10 26.55
C VAL A 2 -10.21 -1.09 25.41
N GLN A 3 -10.75 -1.49 24.28
CA GLN A 3 -10.77 -0.67 23.06
C GLN A 3 -12.22 -0.34 22.70
N THR A 4 -12.47 0.91 22.39
CA THR A 4 -13.82 1.43 22.19
C THR A 4 -13.98 1.98 20.77
N VAL A 5 -15.02 1.55 20.07
CA VAL A 5 -15.49 2.15 18.82
C VAL A 5 -16.76 2.95 19.13
N LEU A 6 -16.77 4.24 18.83
CA LEU A 6 -17.90 5.13 19.07
C LEU A 6 -18.67 5.37 17.76
N PHE A 7 -19.99 5.22 17.81
CA PHE A 7 -20.89 5.50 16.67
C PHE A 7 -21.85 6.63 17.02
N ARG A 8 -22.16 7.47 16.02
CA ARG A 8 -23.22 8.47 16.11
C ARG A 8 -24.35 8.10 15.14
N SER A 9 -25.54 7.84 15.68
CA SER A 9 -26.76 7.62 14.89
C SER A 9 -27.42 8.96 14.55
N SER A 10 -27.86 9.14 13.32
CA SER A 10 -28.42 10.41 12.81
C SER A 10 -29.79 10.80 13.37
N ASN A 11 -30.49 9.92 14.09
CA ASN A 11 -31.86 10.16 14.57
C ASN A 11 -32.03 10.38 16.08
N GLU A 12 -31.02 10.16 16.87
CA GLU A 12 -31.02 10.48 18.29
C GLU A 12 -29.62 10.94 18.67
N GLU A 13 -29.50 11.95 19.55
CA GLU A 13 -28.24 12.46 20.11
C GLU A 13 -27.48 11.44 20.99
N LYS A 14 -27.76 10.15 20.82
CA LYS A 14 -27.13 9.08 21.57
C LYS A 14 -25.89 8.59 20.87
N GLU A 15 -24.77 8.70 21.55
CA GLU A 15 -23.53 8.06 21.14
C GLU A 15 -23.55 6.59 21.59
N ASN A 16 -23.40 5.67 20.65
CA ASN A 16 -23.26 4.26 20.95
C ASN A 16 -21.78 3.89 20.93
N ALA A 17 -21.33 3.10 21.90
CA ALA A 17 -19.97 2.61 21.96
C ALA A 17 -19.93 1.10 21.86
N VAL A 18 -19.07 0.56 20.99
CA VAL A 18 -18.74 -0.87 20.95
C VAL A 18 -17.34 -1.05 21.48
N VAL A 19 -17.21 -1.88 22.49
CA VAL A 19 -15.93 -2.21 23.13
C VAL A 19 -15.45 -3.55 22.62
N LEU A 20 -14.25 -3.57 22.02
CA LEU A 20 -13.65 -4.78 21.49
C LEU A 20 -12.67 -5.36 22.51
N CYS A 21 -12.89 -6.61 22.91
CA CYS A 21 -11.95 -7.36 23.76
C CYS A 21 -10.77 -7.94 22.97
N ASN A 22 -10.89 -8.01 21.63
CA ASN A 22 -9.87 -8.49 20.72
C ASN A 22 -9.76 -7.53 19.53
N GLU A 23 -8.56 -6.99 19.31
CA GLU A 23 -8.25 -6.05 18.21
C GLU A 23 -8.52 -6.63 16.81
N ALA A 24 -8.36 -7.94 16.66
CA ALA A 24 -8.61 -8.63 15.40
C ALA A 24 -10.09 -8.55 14.94
N LEU A 25 -11.01 -8.24 15.86
CA LEU A 25 -12.44 -8.08 15.56
C LEU A 25 -12.79 -6.70 14.97
N LEU A 26 -11.84 -5.76 14.88
CA LEU A 26 -12.13 -4.42 14.36
C LEU A 26 -12.70 -4.47 12.95
N LEU A 27 -12.04 -5.15 12.01
CA LEU A 27 -12.51 -5.24 10.61
C LEU A 27 -13.90 -5.90 10.50
N PRO A 28 -14.15 -7.08 11.10
CA PRO A 28 -15.50 -7.66 11.11
C PRO A 28 -16.58 -6.71 11.67
N VAL A 29 -16.27 -5.98 12.74
CA VAL A 29 -17.21 -5.02 13.33
C VAL A 29 -17.46 -3.86 12.38
N LEU A 30 -16.41 -3.27 11.79
CA LEU A 30 -16.56 -2.17 10.82
C LEU A 30 -17.43 -2.59 9.62
N HIS A 31 -17.24 -3.81 9.10
CA HIS A 31 -18.08 -4.36 8.03
C HIS A 31 -19.53 -4.63 8.44
N SER A 32 -19.79 -4.75 9.74
CA SER A 32 -21.12 -4.99 10.28
C SER A 32 -21.89 -3.69 10.62
N ILE A 33 -21.23 -2.54 10.50
CA ILE A 33 -21.86 -1.25 10.78
C ILE A 33 -22.88 -0.95 9.67
N PRO A 34 -24.15 -0.65 10.01
CA PRO A 34 -25.15 -0.28 9.02
C PRO A 34 -24.79 1.03 8.29
N GLU A 35 -25.10 1.14 7.00
CA GLU A 35 -24.85 2.32 6.16
C GLU A 35 -25.52 3.62 6.69
N VAL A 36 -26.55 3.48 7.53
CA VAL A 36 -27.22 4.61 8.20
C VAL A 36 -26.29 5.33 9.20
N VAL A 37 -25.25 4.66 9.66
CA VAL A 37 -24.23 5.23 10.58
C VAL A 37 -23.18 5.98 9.78
N ARG A 38 -23.24 7.31 9.77
CA ARG A 38 -22.35 8.15 8.97
C ARG A 38 -21.04 8.50 9.65
N ASN A 39 -21.02 8.57 10.97
CA ASN A 39 -19.86 9.00 11.75
C ASN A 39 -19.42 7.88 12.69
N VAL A 40 -18.20 7.39 12.50
CA VAL A 40 -17.58 6.38 13.35
C VAL A 40 -16.25 6.93 13.85
N ASN A 41 -16.05 6.92 15.17
CA ASN A 41 -14.77 7.26 15.77
C ASN A 41 -14.10 5.97 16.27
N ILE A 42 -12.91 5.68 15.76
CA ILE A 42 -12.12 4.52 16.13
C ILE A 42 -10.98 5.00 17.03
N THR A 43 -11.04 4.66 18.32
CA THR A 43 -10.04 5.10 19.31
C THR A 43 -8.81 4.19 19.37
N MET A 44 -8.88 3.02 18.74
CA MET A 44 -7.75 2.09 18.65
C MET A 44 -6.89 2.37 17.43
N GLY A 45 -5.58 2.09 17.55
CA GLY A 45 -4.70 2.09 16.38
C GLY A 45 -5.04 0.95 15.43
N PHE A 46 -5.25 1.25 14.15
CA PHE A 46 -5.39 0.21 13.14
C PHE A 46 -4.00 -0.35 12.80
N PRO A 47 -3.77 -1.68 12.87
CA PRO A 47 -2.47 -2.26 12.55
C PRO A 47 -2.10 -1.98 11.09
N LEU A 48 -1.02 -1.24 10.85
CA LEU A 48 -0.54 -0.92 9.51
C LEU A 48 -0.34 -2.18 8.66
N ALA A 49 0.11 -3.28 9.29
CA ALA A 49 0.32 -4.58 8.64
C ALA A 49 -0.95 -5.17 7.98
N GLN A 50 -2.14 -4.75 8.39
CA GLN A 50 -3.41 -5.20 7.81
C GLN A 50 -3.91 -4.29 6.68
N THR A 51 -3.14 -3.29 6.29
CA THR A 51 -3.53 -2.34 5.24
C THR A 51 -3.03 -2.75 3.86
N PRO A 52 -3.76 -2.39 2.78
CA PRO A 52 -3.29 -2.61 1.42
C PRO A 52 -1.97 -1.89 1.12
N VAL A 53 -1.70 -0.74 1.78
CA VAL A 53 -0.45 0.00 1.58
C VAL A 53 0.75 -0.78 2.11
N TYR A 54 0.60 -1.49 3.23
CA TYR A 54 1.67 -2.31 3.78
C TYR A 54 2.01 -3.49 2.85
N SER A 55 0.99 -4.22 2.38
CA SER A 55 1.20 -5.32 1.43
C SER A 55 1.83 -4.83 0.12
N PHE A 56 1.48 -3.62 -0.34
CA PHE A 56 2.09 -3.01 -1.50
C PHE A 56 3.57 -2.67 -1.27
N ILE A 57 3.90 -2.02 -0.15
CA ILE A 57 5.29 -1.69 0.21
C ILE A 57 6.13 -2.95 0.29
N ASN A 58 5.64 -4.02 0.92
CA ASN A 58 6.36 -5.29 0.98
C ASN A 58 6.59 -5.89 -0.42
N ALA A 59 5.57 -5.89 -1.27
CA ALA A 59 5.69 -6.42 -2.62
C ALA A 59 6.70 -5.66 -3.48
N ILE A 60 6.73 -4.31 -3.39
CA ILE A 60 7.71 -3.49 -4.14
C ILE A 60 9.12 -3.58 -3.56
N LEU A 61 9.26 -3.75 -2.25
CA LEU A 61 10.56 -4.02 -1.62
C LEU A 61 11.10 -5.39 -2.06
N GLU A 62 10.27 -6.44 -2.00
CA GLU A 62 10.64 -7.76 -2.48
C GLU A 62 11.02 -7.74 -3.96
N LEU A 63 10.28 -7.01 -4.79
CA LEU A 63 10.60 -6.83 -6.20
C LEU A 63 12.02 -6.29 -6.42
N GLN A 64 12.43 -5.30 -5.62
CA GLN A 64 13.72 -4.61 -5.80
C GLN A 64 14.89 -5.34 -5.11
N THR A 65 14.64 -6.04 -4.00
CA THR A 65 15.71 -6.69 -3.21
C THR A 65 16.00 -8.12 -3.69
N SER A 66 15.00 -8.99 -3.66
CA SER A 66 15.13 -10.40 -4.04
C SER A 66 14.61 -10.71 -5.43
N GLY A 67 13.67 -9.90 -5.91
CA GLY A 67 13.02 -10.08 -7.22
C GLY A 67 13.87 -9.62 -8.39
N TYR A 68 14.76 -8.65 -8.22
CA TYR A 68 15.67 -8.17 -9.25
C TYR A 68 17.05 -8.82 -9.11
N ARG A 69 17.50 -9.49 -10.16
CA ARG A 69 18.83 -10.10 -10.22
C ARG A 69 19.81 -9.15 -10.91
N THR A 70 20.72 -8.60 -10.15
CA THR A 70 21.73 -7.64 -10.62
C THR A 70 22.73 -8.28 -11.59
N ASP A 71 23.03 -9.59 -11.42
CA ASP A 71 23.92 -10.38 -12.27
C ASP A 71 23.43 -10.51 -13.70
N SER A 72 22.11 -10.71 -13.89
CA SER A 72 21.47 -10.91 -15.19
C SER A 72 20.69 -9.71 -15.71
N GLY A 73 20.45 -8.70 -14.85
CA GLY A 73 19.64 -7.54 -15.18
C GLY A 73 18.16 -7.86 -15.38
N ARG A 74 17.65 -8.93 -14.74
CA ARG A 74 16.29 -9.46 -14.96
C ARG A 74 15.52 -9.57 -13.67
N TYR A 75 14.20 -9.50 -13.79
CA TYR A 75 13.28 -9.77 -12.69
C TYR A 75 12.89 -11.24 -12.61
N ILE A 76 12.59 -11.74 -11.40
CA ILE A 76 11.99 -13.05 -11.17
C ILE A 76 10.48 -12.92 -11.37
N TYR A 77 9.89 -13.84 -12.13
CA TYR A 77 8.48 -13.84 -12.50
C TYR A 77 7.53 -13.75 -11.27
N ASP A 78 7.80 -14.48 -10.20
CA ASP A 78 6.93 -14.52 -9.02
C ASP A 78 6.83 -13.14 -8.36
N ALA A 79 7.94 -12.43 -8.21
CA ALA A 79 7.95 -11.06 -7.69
C ALA A 79 7.21 -10.09 -8.63
N VAL A 80 7.41 -10.23 -9.95
CA VAL A 80 6.66 -9.45 -10.95
C VAL A 80 5.17 -9.73 -10.88
N GLN A 81 4.77 -11.00 -10.78
CA GLN A 81 3.35 -11.37 -10.63
C GLN A 81 2.72 -10.78 -9.38
N THR A 82 3.42 -10.82 -8.25
CA THR A 82 2.93 -10.30 -6.97
C THR A 82 2.56 -8.83 -7.09
N VAL A 83 3.43 -8.01 -7.65
CA VAL A 83 3.15 -6.57 -7.83
C VAL A 83 2.11 -6.30 -8.92
N LEU A 84 2.09 -7.05 -10.03
CA LEU A 84 1.08 -6.87 -11.09
C LEU A 84 -0.33 -7.26 -10.65
N LYS A 85 -0.47 -8.24 -9.74
CA LYS A 85 -1.76 -8.65 -9.17
C LYS A 85 -2.25 -7.71 -8.08
N HIS A 86 -1.39 -6.87 -7.52
CA HIS A 86 -1.76 -5.99 -6.43
C HIS A 86 -2.87 -5.01 -6.82
N PRO A 87 -3.91 -4.79 -5.98
CA PRO A 87 -5.03 -3.90 -6.31
C PRO A 87 -4.62 -2.49 -6.73
N TYR A 88 -3.62 -1.90 -6.09
CA TYR A 88 -3.12 -0.57 -6.47
C TYR A 88 -2.52 -0.56 -7.87
N THR A 89 -1.72 -1.56 -8.23
CA THR A 89 -1.14 -1.66 -9.58
C THR A 89 -2.22 -1.77 -10.64
N ARG A 90 -3.24 -2.60 -10.41
CA ARG A 90 -4.37 -2.77 -11.35
C ARG A 90 -5.23 -1.53 -11.50
N ARG A 91 -5.35 -0.72 -10.45
CA ARG A 91 -6.10 0.54 -10.49
C ARG A 91 -5.31 1.69 -11.14
N LEU A 92 -3.98 1.65 -11.08
CA LEU A 92 -3.10 2.69 -11.64
C LEU A 92 -2.64 2.39 -13.07
N SER A 93 -2.75 1.16 -13.52
CA SER A 93 -2.31 0.73 -14.86
C SER A 93 -3.26 -0.29 -15.49
N ASP A 94 -3.90 0.08 -16.59
CA ASP A 94 -4.71 -0.83 -17.44
C ASP A 94 -3.83 -1.83 -18.16
N LYS A 95 -2.51 -1.62 -18.20
CA LYS A 95 -1.55 -2.52 -18.83
C LYS A 95 -1.09 -3.65 -17.91
N ALA A 96 -1.35 -3.55 -16.60
CA ALA A 96 -0.90 -4.54 -15.60
C ALA A 96 -1.47 -5.94 -15.88
N GLU A 97 -2.78 -6.04 -16.09
CA GLU A 97 -3.42 -7.33 -16.35
C GLU A 97 -3.08 -7.94 -17.72
N PRO A 98 -3.13 -7.19 -18.84
CA PRO A 98 -2.64 -7.68 -20.12
C PRO A 98 -1.19 -8.14 -20.07
N LEU A 99 -0.30 -7.39 -19.43
CA LEU A 99 1.11 -7.76 -19.25
C LEU A 99 1.25 -9.06 -18.47
N GLN A 100 0.52 -9.21 -17.36
CA GLN A 100 0.53 -10.44 -16.58
C GLN A 100 0.11 -11.66 -17.42
N ARG A 101 -0.96 -11.52 -18.22
CA ARG A 101 -1.43 -12.58 -19.12
C ARG A 101 -0.39 -12.91 -20.21
N GLU A 102 0.26 -11.89 -20.79
CA GLU A 102 1.33 -12.04 -21.78
C GLU A 102 2.49 -12.86 -21.21
N LEU A 103 3.00 -12.48 -20.03
CA LEU A 103 4.11 -13.17 -19.37
C LEU A 103 3.77 -14.63 -19.03
N THR A 104 2.55 -14.89 -18.56
CA THR A 104 2.07 -16.24 -18.26
C THR A 104 1.98 -17.09 -19.54
N LYS A 105 1.38 -16.54 -20.62
CA LYS A 105 1.21 -17.24 -21.88
C LYS A 105 2.53 -17.60 -22.57
N THR A 106 3.53 -16.70 -22.43
CA THR A 106 4.85 -16.88 -23.05
C THR A 106 5.84 -17.61 -22.14
N ASN A 107 5.44 -18.07 -20.96
CA ASN A 107 6.31 -18.69 -19.95
C ASN A 107 7.58 -17.87 -19.67
N ARG A 108 7.42 -16.53 -19.56
CA ARG A 108 8.53 -15.60 -19.37
C ARG A 108 8.92 -15.51 -17.90
N PHE A 109 9.78 -16.46 -17.46
CA PHE A 109 10.18 -16.57 -16.05
C PHE A 109 11.18 -15.50 -15.60
N TYR A 110 11.93 -14.90 -16.51
CA TYR A 110 12.96 -13.90 -16.25
C TYR A 110 12.83 -12.73 -17.23
N PRO A 111 11.80 -11.86 -17.08
CA PRO A 111 11.63 -10.71 -17.96
C PRO A 111 12.69 -9.63 -17.70
N PHE A 112 13.08 -8.91 -18.75
CA PHE A 112 13.86 -7.68 -18.60
C PHE A 112 12.98 -6.51 -18.13
N PRO A 113 13.54 -5.51 -17.45
CA PRO A 113 12.81 -4.29 -17.10
C PRO A 113 12.13 -3.63 -18.30
N SER A 114 12.78 -3.60 -19.46
CA SER A 114 12.23 -3.02 -20.69
C SER A 114 10.97 -3.72 -21.21
N GLU A 115 10.80 -5.01 -20.93
CA GLU A 115 9.62 -5.77 -21.31
C GLU A 115 8.41 -5.44 -20.45
N LEU A 116 8.65 -4.94 -19.22
CA LEU A 116 7.64 -4.67 -18.21
C LEU A 116 7.11 -3.23 -18.23
N LYS A 117 7.87 -2.29 -18.78
CA LYS A 117 7.59 -0.85 -18.81
C LYS A 117 6.58 -0.51 -19.92
N LYS A 118 5.30 -0.85 -19.73
CA LYS A 118 4.24 -0.66 -20.73
C LYS A 118 3.51 0.69 -20.62
N ASP A 119 3.63 1.38 -19.51
CA ASP A 119 3.11 2.73 -19.26
C ASP A 119 3.96 3.47 -18.23
N LYS A 120 3.58 4.73 -17.91
CA LYS A 120 4.33 5.58 -16.97
C LYS A 120 4.41 4.97 -15.56
N PHE A 121 3.33 4.39 -15.06
CA PHE A 121 3.33 3.79 -13.72
C PHE A 121 4.20 2.53 -13.67
N LEU A 122 4.05 1.64 -14.65
CA LEU A 122 4.87 0.43 -14.76
C LEU A 122 6.35 0.75 -15.05
N ASP A 123 6.65 1.88 -15.70
CA ASP A 123 8.03 2.34 -15.86
C ASP A 123 8.67 2.69 -14.51
N ILE A 124 7.97 3.44 -13.65
CA ILE A 124 8.44 3.72 -12.28
C ILE A 124 8.60 2.39 -11.52
N LEU A 125 7.57 1.53 -11.56
CA LEU A 125 7.50 0.27 -10.80
C LEU A 125 8.65 -0.68 -11.14
N PHE A 126 9.00 -0.83 -12.43
CA PHE A 126 10.01 -1.77 -12.92
C PHE A 126 11.36 -1.11 -13.28
N THR A 127 11.62 0.08 -12.76
CA THR A 127 12.97 0.67 -12.81
C THR A 127 13.78 0.15 -11.62
N PRO A 128 14.88 -0.61 -11.85
CA PRO A 128 15.72 -1.12 -10.78
C PRO A 128 16.30 0.01 -9.95
N ARG A 129 16.37 -0.20 -8.63
CA ARG A 129 16.92 0.76 -7.66
C ARG A 129 18.00 0.09 -6.82
N ASN A 130 19.07 0.79 -6.60
CA ASN A 130 20.21 0.30 -5.82
C ASN A 130 20.43 1.18 -4.59
N GLY A 131 20.56 0.52 -3.44
CA GLY A 131 20.80 1.21 -2.18
C GLY A 131 19.55 1.74 -1.50
N ILE A 132 19.69 1.92 -0.20
CA ILE A 132 18.56 2.20 0.70
C ILE A 132 17.93 3.57 0.42
N ARG A 133 18.74 4.58 0.05
CA ARG A 133 18.25 5.90 -0.30
C ARG A 133 17.35 5.89 -1.54
N GLU A 134 17.81 5.22 -2.60
CA GLU A 134 17.02 5.10 -3.84
C GLU A 134 15.74 4.31 -3.64
N LEU A 135 15.74 3.29 -2.76
CA LEU A 135 14.54 2.55 -2.38
C LEU A 135 13.55 3.43 -1.64
N CYS A 136 13.99 4.29 -0.71
CA CYS A 136 13.10 5.23 -0.03
C CYS A 136 12.47 6.24 -1.00
N VAL A 137 13.25 6.80 -1.94
CA VAL A 137 12.73 7.69 -2.99
C VAL A 137 11.70 6.95 -3.85
N TYR A 138 12.01 5.75 -4.28
CA TYR A 138 11.14 4.90 -5.09
C TYR A 138 9.80 4.60 -4.39
N ILE A 139 9.83 4.21 -3.11
CA ILE A 139 8.61 3.99 -2.34
C ILE A 139 7.79 5.29 -2.26
N THR A 140 8.45 6.42 -2.00
CA THR A 140 7.80 7.73 -1.92
C THR A 140 7.13 8.11 -3.24
N GLU A 141 7.77 7.87 -4.39
CA GLU A 141 7.21 8.09 -5.72
C GLU A 141 5.95 7.24 -5.95
N LEU A 142 6.02 5.94 -5.67
CA LEU A 142 4.88 5.03 -5.82
C LEU A 142 3.72 5.34 -4.88
N LEU A 143 3.99 5.72 -3.62
CA LEU A 143 2.95 6.14 -2.68
C LEU A 143 2.26 7.44 -3.13
N LYS A 144 2.95 8.35 -3.79
CA LYS A 144 2.33 9.54 -4.43
C LYS A 144 1.36 9.14 -5.53
N GLU A 145 1.75 8.21 -6.42
CA GLU A 145 0.84 7.71 -7.45
C GLU A 145 -0.40 7.02 -6.83
N VAL A 146 -0.20 6.19 -5.80
CA VAL A 146 -1.33 5.58 -5.06
C VAL A 146 -2.25 6.64 -4.43
N SER A 147 -1.70 7.77 -3.96
CA SER A 147 -2.50 8.84 -3.34
C SER A 147 -3.54 9.45 -4.31
N VAL A 148 -3.29 9.39 -5.61
CA VAL A 148 -4.21 9.89 -6.63
C VAL A 148 -5.53 9.11 -6.61
N LEU A 149 -5.49 7.79 -6.35
CA LEU A 149 -6.68 6.95 -6.26
C LEU A 149 -7.66 7.44 -5.19
N TYR A 150 -7.10 7.88 -4.05
CA TYR A 150 -7.90 8.34 -2.91
C TYR A 150 -8.33 9.80 -3.00
N ARG A 151 -7.71 10.61 -3.87
CA ARG A 151 -8.17 11.99 -4.14
C ARG A 151 -9.44 12.01 -4.96
N GLN A 152 -9.60 11.06 -5.88
CA GLN A 152 -10.79 10.95 -6.73
C GLN A 152 -12.02 10.44 -5.98
N GLU A 153 -11.82 9.78 -4.84
CA GLU A 153 -12.87 9.20 -3.99
C GLU A 153 -13.23 10.11 -2.80
N GLN A 154 -12.92 11.40 -2.86
CA GLN A 154 -13.15 12.34 -1.74
C GLN A 154 -14.62 12.49 -1.33
N GLU A 155 -15.58 12.07 -2.16
CA GLU A 155 -17.02 12.14 -1.88
C GLU A 155 -17.59 10.89 -1.20
N SER A 156 -16.80 9.82 -1.02
CA SER A 156 -17.29 8.65 -0.29
C SER A 156 -16.95 8.76 1.19
N ASP A 157 -18.00 8.87 2.03
CA ASP A 157 -17.93 8.77 3.50
C ASP A 157 -17.57 7.33 3.97
N ASP A 158 -16.90 6.53 3.13
CA ASP A 158 -16.50 5.18 3.47
C ASP A 158 -15.36 5.17 4.48
N ILE A 159 -15.62 4.55 5.64
CA ILE A 159 -14.69 4.41 6.76
C ILE A 159 -13.37 3.75 6.32
N PHE A 160 -13.45 2.77 5.42
CA PHE A 160 -12.26 2.08 4.92
C PHE A 160 -11.38 2.99 4.07
N ASN A 161 -11.99 3.82 3.24
CA ASN A 161 -11.25 4.82 2.46
C ASN A 161 -10.51 5.81 3.38
N GLN A 162 -11.15 6.23 4.46
CA GLN A 162 -10.51 7.11 5.45
C GLN A 162 -9.33 6.41 6.15
N LEU A 163 -9.49 5.16 6.59
CA LEU A 163 -8.42 4.36 7.20
C LEU A 163 -7.25 4.13 6.24
N TYR A 164 -7.53 3.82 4.99
CA TYR A 164 -6.48 3.59 3.99
C TYR A 164 -5.74 4.87 3.62
N ARG A 165 -6.44 6.00 3.54
CA ARG A 165 -5.81 7.32 3.35
C ARG A 165 -4.88 7.67 4.52
N GLU A 166 -5.32 7.44 5.75
CA GLU A 166 -4.49 7.68 6.93
C GLU A 166 -3.27 6.75 6.97
N SER A 167 -3.44 5.46 6.66
CA SER A 167 -2.34 4.51 6.60
C SER A 167 -1.33 4.87 5.50
N LEU A 168 -1.81 5.35 4.35
CA LEU A 168 -0.96 5.84 3.27
C LEU A 168 -0.16 7.07 3.71
N PHE A 169 -0.82 8.03 4.35
CA PHE A 169 -0.17 9.25 4.87
C PHE A 169 0.90 8.92 5.92
N LYS A 170 0.59 8.02 6.86
CA LYS A 170 1.54 7.55 7.88
C LYS A 170 2.73 6.84 7.25
N SER A 171 2.49 5.95 6.28
CA SER A 171 3.55 5.25 5.55
C SER A 171 4.46 6.23 4.81
N PHE A 172 3.88 7.20 4.10
CA PHE A 172 4.61 8.25 3.42
C PHE A 172 5.48 9.08 4.39
N THR A 173 4.91 9.45 5.54
CA THR A 173 5.62 10.22 6.59
C THR A 173 6.79 9.41 7.16
N LEU A 174 6.60 8.12 7.42
CA LEU A 174 7.66 7.24 7.94
C LEU A 174 8.81 7.09 6.93
N VAL A 175 8.50 6.86 5.66
CA VAL A 175 9.53 6.72 4.61
C VAL A 175 10.29 8.03 4.42
N ASN A 176 9.62 9.20 4.43
CA ASN A 176 10.30 10.49 4.36
C ASN A 176 11.17 10.77 5.59
N ARG A 177 10.72 10.36 6.79
CA ARG A 177 11.54 10.47 7.99
C ARG A 177 12.80 9.61 7.88
N LEU A 178 12.66 8.37 7.38
CA LEU A 178 13.80 7.50 7.14
C LEU A 178 14.77 8.12 6.12
N LEU A 179 14.24 8.68 5.02
CA LEU A 179 15.04 9.36 4.01
C LEU A 179 15.83 10.53 4.60
N ASN A 180 15.19 11.35 5.45
CA ASN A 180 15.88 12.45 6.14
C ASN A 180 16.99 11.96 7.08
N LEU A 181 16.79 10.87 7.81
CA LEU A 181 17.84 10.26 8.66
C LEU A 181 19.02 9.76 7.83
N ILE A 182 18.76 9.19 6.65
CA ILE A 182 19.80 8.77 5.70
C ILE A 182 20.56 9.99 5.17
N ASP A 183 19.86 11.03 4.73
CA ASP A 183 20.46 12.23 4.15
C ASP A 183 21.26 13.02 5.19
N ASN A 184 20.90 12.96 6.47
CA ASN A 184 21.66 13.56 7.58
C ASN A 184 22.80 12.69 8.10
N ASN A 185 23.09 11.54 7.51
CA ASN A 185 24.07 10.56 7.99
C ASN A 185 23.84 10.05 9.42
N GLU A 186 22.60 10.10 9.93
CA GLU A 186 22.26 9.62 11.26
C GLU A 186 22.08 8.07 11.33
N LEU A 187 22.10 7.40 10.19
CA LEU A 187 21.96 5.94 10.03
C LEU A 187 23.26 5.25 9.61
N GLN A 188 24.43 5.82 9.94
CA GLN A 188 25.71 5.32 9.42
C GLN A 188 26.18 3.96 9.97
N GLU A 189 25.51 3.31 10.90
CA GLU A 189 25.99 2.06 11.49
C GLU A 189 24.88 1.05 11.77
N ILE A 190 24.15 0.61 10.76
CA ILE A 190 23.45 -0.67 10.81
C ILE A 190 23.91 -1.47 9.59
N GLY A 191 25.11 -1.97 9.70
CA GLY A 191 25.72 -2.93 8.78
C GLY A 191 25.91 -4.27 9.50
#